data_4c81c7b263cd0d880e60fe1976f14c5f
#
_entry.id   4c81c7b263cd0d880e60fe1976f14c5f
#
_cell.length_a   1.000
_cell.length_b   1.000
_cell.length_c   1.000
_cell.angle_alpha   90.00
_cell.angle_beta   90.00
_cell.angle_gamma   90.00
#
_symmetry.space_group_name_H-M   'P 1'
#
loop_
_entity.id
_entity.type
_entity.pdbx_description
1 polymer ?
#
loop_
_entity_poly.entity_id
_entity_poly.type
_entity_poly.pdbx_seq_one_letter_code
_entity_poly.pdbx_strand_id
1 'polypeptide(L)'
;MLPGANSELDPFWRRTRYRRWIVAWAVLALFEITLSLPAAAAQISSSAASLRVRITDLVAESPIEHARVELMKFPDGVIQQAFSDSSGSVEFSVASQTYVIRATMHGYLDAEVQVDVRRGEFSKSVSVSMQRTEAAGNESAPGSVAVRNLSIPDTALKEFQLGAKSLTTEKNPKKSVLHFQRALKISPDYFDAHFLLGMAYLQLNSSQDAQAELLKALELNPKSISPYYPLSVILFSQKRFAEEERLLLQAMGMDKQGWQWPFELARCYAGQGSWDKALQYGKLAHELPSAPSKTHLLMADLYSNTGDTETAVRELEEFVRLDPQNPYIPRARQALERLRFERPD
;
A
#
# COMPACT_ATOMS: atom_id res chain seq x y z
N MET A 1 -64.30 20.76 -7.20
CA MET A 1 -63.80 19.97 -6.06
C MET A 1 -63.04 18.78 -6.61
N LEU A 2 -61.74 18.86 -6.64
CA LEU A 2 -60.82 17.73 -6.78
C LEU A 2 -59.62 18.02 -5.87
N PRO A 3 -59.16 17.05 -5.04
CA PRO A 3 -58.12 17.26 -4.07
C PRO A 3 -56.73 17.15 -4.67
N GLY A 4 -55.82 17.97 -4.12
CA GLY A 4 -54.42 18.05 -4.52
C GLY A 4 -53.67 16.76 -4.30
N ALA A 5 -52.74 16.47 -5.23
CA ALA A 5 -51.72 15.47 -5.11
C ALA A 5 -50.45 16.11 -4.59
N ASN A 6 -50.22 15.98 -3.29
CA ASN A 6 -48.88 16.18 -2.72
C ASN A 6 -48.00 15.01 -3.17
N SER A 7 -47.07 15.25 -4.07
CA SER A 7 -46.00 14.29 -4.37
C SER A 7 -44.83 14.53 -3.44
N GLU A 8 -44.90 14.00 -2.22
CA GLU A 8 -43.72 13.74 -1.43
C GLU A 8 -42.85 12.69 -2.14
N LEU A 9 -41.81 13.13 -2.81
CA LEU A 9 -40.80 12.27 -3.35
C LEU A 9 -39.96 11.71 -2.21
N ASP A 10 -40.11 10.40 -2.03
CA ASP A 10 -39.50 9.51 -1.06
C ASP A 10 -37.97 9.77 -0.90
N PRO A 11 -37.46 10.00 0.33
CA PRO A 11 -36.01 10.17 0.60
C PRO A 11 -35.15 8.97 0.23
N PHE A 12 -35.79 7.83 -0.05
CA PHE A 12 -35.14 6.56 -0.38
C PHE A 12 -34.29 6.61 -1.68
N TRP A 13 -34.69 7.38 -2.68
CA TRP A 13 -34.00 7.46 -3.97
C TRP A 13 -32.72 8.31 -3.96
N ARG A 14 -32.56 9.22 -3.04
CA ARG A 14 -31.31 9.99 -2.87
C ARG A 14 -30.18 9.11 -2.32
N ARG A 15 -30.48 8.18 -1.40
CA ARG A 15 -29.49 7.28 -0.78
C ARG A 15 -28.91 6.23 -1.74
N THR A 16 -29.70 5.76 -2.72
CA THR A 16 -29.26 4.70 -3.64
C THR A 16 -28.31 5.18 -4.74
N ARG A 17 -28.35 6.45 -5.13
CA ARG A 17 -27.39 7.00 -6.12
C ARG A 17 -25.98 7.13 -5.57
N TYR A 18 -25.83 7.51 -4.32
CA TYR A 18 -24.52 7.68 -3.68
C TYR A 18 -23.83 6.35 -3.34
N ARG A 19 -24.58 5.30 -3.03
CA ARG A 19 -24.05 3.95 -2.77
C ARG A 19 -23.29 3.38 -3.99
N ARG A 20 -23.68 3.74 -5.19
CA ARG A 20 -22.98 3.26 -6.42
C ARG A 20 -21.61 3.87 -6.60
N TRP A 21 -21.33 5.02 -6.01
CA TRP A 21 -20.04 5.70 -6.12
C TRP A 21 -18.98 5.14 -5.17
N ILE A 22 -19.35 4.88 -3.92
CA ILE A 22 -18.44 4.29 -2.91
C ILE A 22 -17.99 2.89 -3.37
N VAL A 23 -18.90 2.09 -3.92
CA VAL A 23 -18.57 0.76 -4.48
C VAL A 23 -17.69 0.88 -5.72
N ALA A 24 -17.90 1.89 -6.56
CA ALA A 24 -17.05 2.14 -7.74
C ALA A 24 -15.62 2.53 -7.35
N TRP A 25 -15.44 3.26 -6.26
CA TRP A 25 -14.12 3.63 -5.73
C TRP A 25 -13.38 2.43 -5.10
N ALA A 26 -14.10 1.54 -4.41
CA ALA A 26 -13.50 0.34 -3.82
C ALA A 26 -13.00 -0.64 -4.91
N VAL A 27 -13.76 -0.82 -5.98
CA VAL A 27 -13.33 -1.68 -7.11
C VAL A 27 -12.16 -1.07 -7.87
N LEU A 28 -12.09 0.27 -7.94
CA LEU A 28 -10.99 0.98 -8.61
C LEU A 28 -9.71 1.03 -7.77
N ALA A 29 -9.80 1.04 -6.43
CA ALA A 29 -8.62 0.91 -5.57
C ALA A 29 -7.93 -0.46 -5.75
N LEU A 30 -8.69 -1.52 -6.02
CA LEU A 30 -8.14 -2.83 -6.41
C LEU A 30 -7.44 -2.78 -7.77
N PHE A 31 -7.89 -1.90 -8.68
CA PHE A 31 -7.27 -1.72 -9.98
C PHE A 31 -5.98 -0.89 -9.92
N GLU A 32 -5.84 0.01 -8.92
CA GLU A 32 -4.59 0.76 -8.72
C GLU A 32 -3.41 -0.10 -8.28
N ILE A 33 -3.64 -1.22 -7.57
CA ILE A 33 -2.57 -2.19 -7.28
C ILE A 33 -2.04 -2.83 -8.57
N THR A 34 -2.84 -2.86 -9.65
CA THR A 34 -2.43 -3.44 -10.94
C THR A 34 -1.92 -2.41 -11.95
N LEU A 35 -2.21 -1.11 -11.77
CA LEU A 35 -1.90 -0.06 -12.75
C LEU A 35 -0.82 0.94 -12.30
N SER A 36 -0.41 0.93 -11.03
CA SER A 36 0.65 1.83 -10.54
C SER A 36 2.08 1.29 -10.73
N LEU A 37 2.26 0.20 -11.46
CA LEU A 37 3.55 -0.19 -12.04
C LEU A 37 3.50 0.01 -13.57
N PRO A 38 4.50 0.60 -14.18
CA PRO A 38 4.51 1.97 -14.66
C PRO A 38 4.31 2.05 -16.17
N ALA A 39 3.45 2.90 -16.62
CA ALA A 39 3.66 3.58 -17.90
C ALA A 39 4.91 4.51 -17.88
N ALA A 40 5.59 4.62 -16.74
CA ALA A 40 6.86 5.35 -16.61
C ALA A 40 8.07 4.62 -17.21
N ALA A 41 7.94 3.34 -17.58
CA ALA A 41 9.05 2.63 -18.24
C ALA A 41 9.22 2.99 -19.73
N ALA A 42 8.31 3.76 -20.32
CA ALA A 42 8.36 4.11 -21.76
C ALA A 42 8.87 5.53 -22.06
N GLN A 43 9.20 6.35 -21.05
CA GLN A 43 9.82 7.67 -21.23
C GLN A 43 10.97 7.91 -20.28
N ILE A 44 11.89 6.95 -20.11
CA ILE A 44 13.20 7.24 -19.56
C ILE A 44 14.02 7.82 -20.71
N SER A 45 13.88 9.13 -20.89
CA SER A 45 14.84 9.91 -21.64
C SER A 45 16.24 9.69 -21.02
N SER A 46 17.25 9.66 -21.84
CA SER A 46 18.68 9.39 -21.72
C SER A 46 19.49 9.96 -20.52
N SER A 47 18.93 9.99 -19.31
CA SER A 47 19.62 10.50 -18.11
C SER A 47 19.35 9.68 -16.84
N ALA A 48 18.90 8.43 -16.97
CA ALA A 48 18.76 7.56 -15.80
C ALA A 48 20.14 7.12 -15.32
N ALA A 49 20.40 7.32 -14.02
CA ALA A 49 21.60 6.83 -13.36
C ALA A 49 21.37 5.41 -12.83
N SER A 50 22.43 4.59 -12.81
CA SER A 50 22.42 3.31 -12.12
C SER A 50 22.81 3.52 -10.65
N LEU A 51 21.91 3.16 -9.72
CA LEU A 51 22.17 3.15 -8.28
C LEU A 51 22.39 1.70 -7.83
N ARG A 52 23.65 1.36 -7.54
CA ARG A 52 24.02 0.06 -7.02
C ARG A 52 24.07 0.10 -5.50
N VAL A 53 23.29 -0.75 -4.86
CA VAL A 53 23.21 -0.88 -3.40
C VAL A 53 23.85 -2.21 -3.01
N ARG A 54 24.80 -2.18 -2.08
CA ARG A 54 25.43 -3.39 -1.54
C ARG A 54 25.05 -3.54 -0.08
N ILE A 55 24.48 -4.69 0.26
CA ILE A 55 24.05 -5.01 1.61
C ILE A 55 25.09 -5.94 2.25
N THR A 56 25.57 -5.55 3.42
CA THR A 56 26.60 -6.31 4.14
C THR A 56 26.25 -6.46 5.61
N ASP A 57 26.75 -7.53 6.22
CA ASP A 57 26.72 -7.70 7.66
C ASP A 57 27.68 -6.69 8.32
N LEU A 58 27.24 -5.98 9.35
CA LEU A 58 28.02 -4.91 9.99
C LEU A 58 29.31 -5.42 10.66
N VAL A 59 29.30 -6.64 11.18
CA VAL A 59 30.41 -7.24 11.93
C VAL A 59 31.26 -8.16 11.06
N ALA A 60 30.59 -9.02 10.27
CA ALA A 60 31.29 -10.00 9.44
C ALA A 60 31.77 -9.42 8.10
N GLU A 61 31.30 -8.21 7.71
CA GLU A 61 31.54 -7.56 6.42
C GLU A 61 31.15 -8.44 5.21
N SER A 62 30.50 -9.58 5.46
CA SER A 62 30.06 -10.50 4.42
C SER A 62 28.81 -9.98 3.72
N PRO A 63 28.63 -10.29 2.42
CA PRO A 63 27.43 -9.90 1.71
C PRO A 63 26.20 -10.61 2.31
N ILE A 64 25.09 -9.87 2.40
CA ILE A 64 23.79 -10.43 2.80
C ILE A 64 23.00 -10.66 1.52
N GLU A 65 22.78 -11.92 1.20
CA GLU A 65 21.95 -12.36 0.10
C GLU A 65 20.46 -12.33 0.52
N HIS A 66 19.57 -12.02 -0.42
CA HIS A 66 18.12 -12.03 -0.23
C HIS A 66 17.57 -10.98 0.77
N ALA A 67 18.35 -9.98 1.13
CA ALA A 67 17.81 -8.83 1.84
C ALA A 67 16.82 -8.09 0.94
N ARG A 68 15.67 -7.76 1.47
CA ARG A 68 14.69 -6.91 0.80
C ARG A 68 15.19 -5.47 0.83
N VAL A 69 15.34 -4.88 -0.33
CA VAL A 69 15.82 -3.51 -0.49
C VAL A 69 14.71 -2.68 -1.13
N GLU A 70 14.24 -1.69 -0.42
CA GLU A 70 13.25 -0.74 -0.87
C GLU A 70 13.91 0.60 -1.18
N LEU A 71 13.65 1.10 -2.37
CA LEU A 71 14.03 2.45 -2.77
C LEU A 71 12.83 3.36 -2.55
N MET A 72 12.98 4.32 -1.66
CA MET A 72 11.93 5.26 -1.31
C MET A 72 12.28 6.66 -1.79
N LYS A 73 11.26 7.39 -2.19
CA LYS A 73 11.34 8.81 -2.53
C LYS A 73 10.36 9.57 -1.66
N PHE A 74 10.81 10.62 -1.03
CA PHE A 74 9.93 11.50 -0.29
C PHE A 74 9.26 12.52 -1.24
N PRO A 75 7.93 12.75 -1.16
CA PRO A 75 6.93 12.11 -0.30
C PRO A 75 6.27 10.86 -0.89
N ASP A 76 6.73 10.34 -2.05
CA ASP A 76 6.03 9.32 -2.85
C ASP A 76 6.04 7.92 -2.20
N GLY A 77 6.86 7.67 -1.17
CA GLY A 77 7.00 6.38 -0.52
C GLY A 77 7.90 5.42 -1.30
N VAL A 78 7.65 4.11 -1.22
CA VAL A 78 8.42 3.07 -1.91
C VAL A 78 8.12 3.14 -3.42
N ILE A 79 9.15 3.44 -4.20
CA ILE A 79 9.05 3.56 -5.67
C ILE A 79 9.58 2.34 -6.42
N GLN A 80 10.56 1.65 -5.84
CA GLN A 80 11.11 0.39 -6.36
C GLN A 80 11.46 -0.54 -5.20
N GLN A 81 11.43 -1.84 -5.45
CA GLN A 81 11.79 -2.87 -4.49
C GLN A 81 12.52 -3.99 -5.23
N ALA A 82 13.58 -4.52 -4.61
CA ALA A 82 14.32 -5.67 -5.12
C ALA A 82 14.93 -6.46 -3.96
N PHE A 83 15.52 -7.61 -4.27
CA PHE A 83 16.24 -8.44 -3.31
C PHE A 83 17.72 -8.50 -3.70
N SER A 84 18.59 -8.48 -2.69
CA SER A 84 20.04 -8.59 -2.92
C SER A 84 20.41 -9.99 -3.45
N ASP A 85 21.35 -10.02 -4.40
CA ASP A 85 21.91 -11.25 -4.96
C ASP A 85 22.97 -11.89 -4.04
N SER A 86 23.62 -12.95 -4.50
CA SER A 86 24.68 -13.66 -3.75
C SER A 86 25.90 -12.80 -3.42
N SER A 87 26.08 -11.67 -4.11
CA SER A 87 27.10 -10.66 -3.78
C SER A 87 26.60 -9.58 -2.83
N GLY A 88 25.36 -9.69 -2.35
CA GLY A 88 24.67 -8.69 -1.55
C GLY A 88 24.24 -7.46 -2.35
N SER A 89 24.25 -7.51 -3.68
CA SER A 89 24.03 -6.33 -4.53
C SER A 89 22.62 -6.24 -5.08
N VAL A 90 22.15 -5.00 -5.20
CA VAL A 90 20.88 -4.63 -5.88
C VAL A 90 21.18 -3.45 -6.80
N GLU A 91 20.55 -3.40 -7.96
CA GLU A 91 20.68 -2.29 -8.89
C GLU A 91 19.31 -1.68 -9.22
N PHE A 92 19.22 -0.34 -9.08
CA PHE A 92 18.04 0.44 -9.40
C PHE A 92 18.35 1.45 -10.52
N SER A 93 17.40 1.68 -11.40
CA SER A 93 17.48 2.77 -12.39
C SER A 93 16.75 3.98 -11.83
N VAL A 94 17.46 5.09 -11.65
CA VAL A 94 17.01 6.26 -10.87
C VAL A 94 17.25 7.58 -11.60
N ALA A 95 16.44 8.58 -11.32
CA ALA A 95 16.64 9.96 -11.73
C ALA A 95 17.54 10.72 -10.73
N SER A 96 17.99 11.92 -11.10
CA SER A 96 18.78 12.77 -10.22
C SER A 96 17.93 13.40 -9.13
N GLN A 97 17.96 12.84 -7.93
CA GLN A 97 17.27 13.33 -6.71
C GLN A 97 17.74 12.58 -5.47
N THR A 98 17.20 12.94 -4.32
CA THR A 98 17.47 12.27 -3.05
C THR A 98 16.51 11.10 -2.84
N TYR A 99 17.05 9.97 -2.43
CA TYR A 99 16.34 8.74 -2.12
C TYR A 99 16.65 8.27 -0.70
N VAL A 100 15.76 7.47 -0.14
CA VAL A 100 16.04 6.67 1.06
C VAL A 100 16.02 5.20 0.66
N ILE A 101 17.07 4.49 1.01
CA ILE A 101 17.20 3.05 0.82
C ILE A 101 16.92 2.41 2.16
N ARG A 102 15.93 1.53 2.22
CA ARG A 102 15.66 0.69 3.39
C ARG A 102 16.00 -0.75 3.05
N ALA A 103 16.82 -1.37 3.87
CA ALA A 103 17.13 -2.79 3.79
C ALA A 103 16.54 -3.52 4.98
N THR A 104 15.83 -4.61 4.71
CA THR A 104 15.21 -5.46 5.72
C THR A 104 15.59 -6.93 5.46
N MET A 105 15.95 -7.65 6.51
CA MET A 105 16.29 -9.06 6.44
C MET A 105 15.99 -9.74 7.77
N HIS A 106 15.44 -10.93 7.72
CA HIS A 106 15.19 -11.69 8.94
C HIS A 106 16.50 -11.97 9.69
N GLY A 107 16.50 -11.74 11.00
CA GLY A 107 17.71 -11.87 11.83
C GLY A 107 18.63 -10.65 11.84
N TYR A 108 18.22 -9.55 11.22
CA TYR A 108 18.93 -8.28 11.21
C TYR A 108 17.99 -7.13 11.63
N LEU A 109 18.57 -6.07 12.16
CA LEU A 109 17.87 -4.79 12.35
C LEU A 109 17.69 -4.12 10.99
N ASP A 110 16.54 -3.49 10.81
CA ASP A 110 16.29 -2.70 9.61
C ASP A 110 17.31 -1.57 9.50
N ALA A 111 17.85 -1.37 8.30
CA ALA A 111 18.83 -0.33 8.03
C ALA A 111 18.28 0.64 6.97
N GLU A 112 18.48 1.94 7.23
CA GLU A 112 18.11 3.00 6.28
C GLU A 112 19.30 3.88 5.99
N VAL A 113 19.47 4.24 4.70
CA VAL A 113 20.52 5.14 4.24
C VAL A 113 19.94 6.13 3.24
N GLN A 114 20.16 7.40 3.48
CA GLN A 114 19.80 8.45 2.52
C GLN A 114 20.89 8.59 1.46
N VAL A 115 20.51 8.66 0.19
CA VAL A 115 21.42 8.82 -0.94
C VAL A 115 20.95 9.95 -1.85
N ASP A 116 21.90 10.83 -2.21
CA ASP A 116 21.68 11.90 -3.17
C ASP A 116 22.33 11.54 -4.51
N VAL A 117 21.52 11.41 -5.57
CA VAL A 117 21.97 11.16 -6.93
C VAL A 117 21.97 12.50 -7.68
N ARG A 118 23.17 13.02 -8.00
CA ARG A 118 23.33 14.34 -8.60
C ARG A 118 23.12 14.32 -10.10
N ARG A 119 22.75 15.47 -10.64
CA ARG A 119 22.59 15.63 -12.09
C ARG A 119 23.95 15.44 -12.79
N GLY A 120 23.99 14.53 -13.79
CA GLY A 120 25.21 14.16 -14.52
C GLY A 120 25.98 12.99 -13.90
N GLU A 121 25.52 12.41 -12.80
CA GLU A 121 26.05 11.18 -12.23
C GLU A 121 25.37 9.98 -12.92
N PHE A 122 26.14 9.19 -13.66
CA PHE A 122 25.61 8.05 -14.43
C PHE A 122 25.54 6.75 -13.61
N SER A 123 26.37 6.65 -12.56
CA SER A 123 26.34 5.53 -11.63
C SER A 123 26.71 5.98 -10.22
N LYS A 124 26.08 5.39 -9.23
CA LYS A 124 26.37 5.59 -7.82
C LYS A 124 26.32 4.26 -7.07
N SER A 125 27.31 4.03 -6.20
CA SER A 125 27.33 2.87 -5.33
C SER A 125 27.17 3.31 -3.87
N VAL A 126 26.33 2.57 -3.14
CA VAL A 126 26.03 2.80 -1.72
C VAL A 126 26.11 1.47 -1.00
N SER A 127 26.77 1.44 0.16
CA SER A 127 26.78 0.27 1.05
C SER A 127 25.84 0.50 2.21
N VAL A 128 25.02 -0.49 2.51
CA VAL A 128 24.11 -0.52 3.65
C VAL A 128 24.55 -1.68 4.53
N SER A 129 25.08 -1.36 5.72
CA SER A 129 25.50 -2.39 6.68
C SER A 129 24.35 -2.65 7.64
N MET A 130 24.00 -3.93 7.78
CA MET A 130 22.93 -4.38 8.67
C MET A 130 23.52 -5.09 9.90
N GLN A 131 23.02 -4.73 11.06
CA GLN A 131 23.42 -5.35 12.32
C GLN A 131 22.56 -6.57 12.58
N ARG A 132 23.18 -7.71 12.90
CA ARG A 132 22.43 -8.89 13.37
C ARG A 132 21.72 -8.56 14.67
N THR A 133 20.47 -8.99 14.75
CA THR A 133 19.81 -9.07 16.06
C THR A 133 20.53 -10.17 16.81
N GLU A 134 21.27 -9.82 17.85
CA GLU A 134 21.86 -10.81 18.75
C GLU A 134 20.72 -11.70 19.23
N ALA A 135 20.76 -12.98 18.84
CA ALA A 135 19.97 -13.99 19.50
C ALA A 135 20.46 -14.00 20.95
N ALA A 136 19.64 -13.42 21.85
CA ALA A 136 19.92 -13.42 23.28
C ALA A 136 20.27 -14.85 23.68
N GLY A 137 21.56 -15.05 24.00
CA GLY A 137 22.01 -16.28 24.62
C GLY A 137 21.24 -16.48 25.90
N ASN A 138 20.63 -17.62 26.04
CA ASN A 138 20.13 -18.24 27.26
C ASN A 138 19.62 -17.29 28.35
N GLU A 139 18.31 -17.01 28.33
CA GLU A 139 17.53 -17.03 29.55
C GLU A 139 16.06 -17.31 29.22
N SER A 140 15.64 -18.52 29.65
CA SER A 140 14.26 -18.99 29.51
C SER A 140 13.36 -18.21 30.45
N ALA A 141 12.67 -17.18 29.94
CA ALA A 141 11.49 -16.64 30.60
C ALA A 141 10.27 -17.48 30.20
N PRO A 142 9.44 -17.95 31.13
CA PRO A 142 8.27 -18.75 30.82
C PRO A 142 7.23 -17.86 30.14
N GLY A 143 7.01 -18.11 28.86
CA GLY A 143 6.02 -17.40 28.02
C GLY A 143 6.54 -16.82 26.71
N SER A 144 7.84 -16.83 26.42
CA SER A 144 8.37 -16.46 25.13
C SER A 144 8.25 -17.64 24.18
N VAL A 145 7.36 -17.54 23.19
CA VAL A 145 7.39 -18.42 22.01
C VAL A 145 8.74 -18.18 21.34
N ALA A 146 9.62 -19.18 21.43
CA ALA A 146 10.90 -19.16 20.72
C ALA A 146 10.59 -18.99 19.22
N VAL A 147 10.90 -17.82 18.65
CA VAL A 147 10.92 -17.63 17.21
C VAL A 147 12.00 -18.59 16.71
N ARG A 148 11.59 -19.75 16.18
CA ARG A 148 12.50 -20.66 15.49
C ARG A 148 13.14 -19.85 14.37
N ASN A 149 14.46 -19.73 14.38
CA ASN A 149 15.26 -19.31 13.24
C ASN A 149 15.09 -20.36 12.13
N LEU A 150 13.98 -20.28 11.40
CA LEU A 150 13.73 -21.09 10.24
C LEU A 150 14.58 -20.48 9.12
N SER A 151 15.78 -21.04 8.91
CA SER A 151 16.50 -20.80 7.66
C SER A 151 15.60 -21.32 6.54
N ILE A 152 15.15 -20.42 5.66
CA ILE A 152 14.33 -20.80 4.52
C ILE A 152 15.21 -21.62 3.57
N PRO A 153 14.83 -22.86 3.24
CA PRO A 153 15.63 -23.68 2.32
C PRO A 153 15.80 -23.01 0.96
N ASP A 154 16.98 -23.12 0.35
CA ASP A 154 17.28 -22.52 -0.96
C ASP A 154 16.27 -22.89 -2.04
N THR A 155 15.75 -24.11 -1.99
CA THR A 155 14.70 -24.58 -2.90
C THR A 155 13.39 -23.81 -2.72
N ALA A 156 12.98 -23.51 -1.49
CA ALA A 156 11.79 -22.69 -1.23
C ALA A 156 12.01 -21.26 -1.68
N LEU A 157 13.20 -20.72 -1.43
CA LEU A 157 13.57 -19.38 -1.83
C LEU A 157 13.60 -19.22 -3.36
N LYS A 158 14.13 -20.21 -4.09
CA LYS A 158 14.10 -20.24 -5.56
C LYS A 158 12.67 -20.21 -6.11
N GLU A 159 11.78 -21.02 -5.56
CA GLU A 159 10.36 -21.02 -5.95
C GLU A 159 9.71 -19.66 -5.60
N PHE A 160 9.99 -19.08 -4.44
CA PHE A 160 9.53 -17.75 -4.06
C PHE A 160 9.96 -16.68 -5.07
N GLN A 161 11.22 -16.64 -5.46
CA GLN A 161 11.76 -15.70 -6.44
C GLN A 161 11.09 -15.84 -7.82
N LEU A 162 10.85 -17.08 -8.27
CA LEU A 162 10.11 -17.36 -9.52
C LEU A 162 8.66 -16.86 -9.41
N GLY A 163 8.03 -17.02 -8.26
CA GLY A 163 6.70 -16.51 -7.96
C GLY A 163 6.66 -14.98 -7.99
N ALA A 164 7.61 -14.33 -7.31
CA ALA A 164 7.73 -12.88 -7.27
C ALA A 164 7.96 -12.29 -8.68
N LYS A 165 8.88 -12.88 -9.46
CA LYS A 165 9.11 -12.52 -10.86
C LYS A 165 7.85 -12.66 -11.71
N SER A 166 7.13 -13.77 -11.55
CA SER A 166 5.89 -14.03 -12.31
C SER A 166 4.81 -13.01 -11.96
N LEU A 167 4.73 -12.58 -10.68
CA LEU A 167 3.75 -11.60 -10.22
C LEU A 167 4.07 -10.19 -10.72
N THR A 168 5.31 -9.76 -10.56
CA THR A 168 5.71 -8.36 -10.77
C THR A 168 6.13 -8.07 -12.22
N THR A 169 7.00 -8.90 -12.79
CA THR A 169 7.61 -8.69 -14.12
C THR A 169 6.75 -9.28 -15.23
N GLU A 170 6.33 -10.54 -15.07
CA GLU A 170 5.55 -11.25 -16.10
C GLU A 170 4.07 -10.91 -16.04
N LYS A 171 3.61 -10.24 -14.97
CA LYS A 171 2.19 -9.91 -14.71
C LYS A 171 1.28 -11.13 -14.86
N ASN A 172 1.75 -12.28 -14.42
CA ASN A 172 1.05 -13.55 -14.48
C ASN A 172 0.75 -14.09 -13.07
N PRO A 173 -0.33 -13.62 -12.42
CA PRO A 173 -0.66 -14.04 -11.06
C PRO A 173 -1.01 -15.52 -10.95
N LYS A 174 -1.55 -16.16 -11.99
CA LYS A 174 -1.81 -17.61 -11.98
C LYS A 174 -0.53 -18.42 -11.86
N LYS A 175 0.51 -18.02 -12.59
CA LYS A 175 1.82 -18.66 -12.52
C LYS A 175 2.50 -18.40 -11.18
N SER A 176 2.38 -17.19 -10.64
CA SER A 176 2.96 -16.83 -9.35
C SER A 176 2.37 -17.65 -8.21
N VAL A 177 1.05 -17.89 -8.20
CA VAL A 177 0.38 -18.76 -7.22
C VAL A 177 1.02 -20.13 -7.17
N LEU A 178 1.28 -20.78 -8.33
CA LEU A 178 1.89 -22.09 -8.37
C LEU A 178 3.28 -22.12 -7.74
N HIS A 179 4.08 -21.10 -7.98
CA HIS A 179 5.41 -20.99 -7.41
C HIS A 179 5.38 -20.72 -5.90
N PHE A 180 4.54 -19.80 -5.44
CA PHE A 180 4.39 -19.54 -4.00
C PHE A 180 3.87 -20.77 -3.25
N GLN A 181 2.91 -21.51 -3.81
CA GLN A 181 2.43 -22.77 -3.22
C GLN A 181 3.54 -23.81 -3.11
N ARG A 182 4.43 -23.90 -4.11
CA ARG A 182 5.61 -24.79 -4.03
C ARG A 182 6.59 -24.34 -2.95
N ALA A 183 6.85 -23.03 -2.85
CA ALA A 183 7.68 -22.48 -1.78
C ALA A 183 7.10 -22.81 -0.40
N LEU A 184 5.79 -22.65 -0.21
CA LEU A 184 5.09 -22.95 1.04
C LEU A 184 4.98 -24.44 1.34
N LYS A 185 4.98 -25.31 0.32
CA LYS A 185 5.07 -26.75 0.52
C LYS A 185 6.42 -27.17 1.12
N ILE A 186 7.48 -26.44 0.82
CA ILE A 186 8.83 -26.68 1.34
C ILE A 186 9.02 -25.98 2.70
N SER A 187 8.53 -24.77 2.81
CA SER A 187 8.64 -23.93 4.03
C SER A 187 7.25 -23.35 4.39
N PRO A 188 6.44 -24.07 5.17
CA PRO A 188 5.07 -23.66 5.50
C PRO A 188 4.94 -22.36 6.29
N ASP A 189 5.99 -21.97 7.00
CA ASP A 189 6.01 -20.74 7.83
C ASP A 189 6.73 -19.58 7.14
N TYR A 190 6.77 -19.58 5.80
CA TYR A 190 7.42 -18.53 5.03
C TYR A 190 6.50 -17.32 4.90
N PHE A 191 6.68 -16.31 5.78
CA PHE A 191 5.89 -15.09 5.83
C PHE A 191 5.71 -14.42 4.46
N ASP A 192 6.83 -14.13 3.75
CA ASP A 192 6.78 -13.39 2.49
C ASP A 192 6.05 -14.17 1.39
N ALA A 193 6.15 -15.50 1.40
CA ALA A 193 5.44 -16.34 0.44
C ALA A 193 3.92 -16.32 0.70
N HIS A 194 3.47 -16.36 1.95
CA HIS A 194 2.06 -16.19 2.30
C HIS A 194 1.58 -14.79 1.91
N PHE A 195 2.32 -13.76 2.23
CA PHE A 195 1.96 -12.39 1.89
C PHE A 195 1.80 -12.19 0.37
N LEU A 196 2.82 -12.59 -0.42
CA LEU A 196 2.76 -12.43 -1.88
C LEU A 196 1.76 -13.38 -2.55
N LEU A 197 1.50 -14.56 -1.96
CA LEU A 197 0.42 -15.45 -2.41
C LEU A 197 -0.95 -14.78 -2.21
N GLY A 198 -1.16 -14.16 -1.05
CA GLY A 198 -2.35 -13.36 -0.79
C GLY A 198 -2.53 -12.23 -1.81
N MET A 199 -1.45 -11.51 -2.12
CA MET A 199 -1.45 -10.46 -3.16
C MET A 199 -1.76 -11.03 -4.56
N ALA A 200 -1.23 -12.21 -4.91
CA ALA A 200 -1.53 -12.88 -6.18
C ALA A 200 -3.00 -13.29 -6.27
N TYR A 201 -3.58 -13.78 -5.19
CA TYR A 201 -5.01 -14.11 -5.13
C TYR A 201 -5.90 -12.86 -5.26
N LEU A 202 -5.49 -11.71 -4.70
CA LEU A 202 -6.21 -10.44 -4.91
C LEU A 202 -6.24 -10.06 -6.39
N GLN A 203 -5.11 -10.19 -7.10
CA GLN A 203 -5.07 -9.94 -8.55
C GLN A 203 -5.95 -10.90 -9.35
N LEU A 204 -6.23 -12.09 -8.81
CA LEU A 204 -7.15 -13.08 -9.40
C LEU A 204 -8.60 -12.90 -8.94
N ASN A 205 -8.90 -11.87 -8.15
CA ASN A 205 -10.21 -11.65 -7.52
C ASN A 205 -10.65 -12.79 -6.58
N SER A 206 -9.72 -13.62 -6.08
CA SER A 206 -9.99 -14.70 -5.14
C SER A 206 -9.87 -14.18 -3.70
N SER A 207 -10.82 -13.33 -3.28
CA SER A 207 -10.74 -12.61 -1.99
C SER A 207 -10.69 -13.52 -0.76
N GLN A 208 -11.33 -14.69 -0.80
CA GLN A 208 -11.31 -15.63 0.32
C GLN A 208 -9.93 -16.26 0.50
N ASP A 209 -9.32 -16.73 -0.60
CA ASP A 209 -7.97 -17.30 -0.57
C ASP A 209 -6.95 -16.23 -0.18
N ALA A 210 -7.10 -15.03 -0.72
CA ALA A 210 -6.25 -13.89 -0.37
C ALA A 210 -6.31 -13.59 1.14
N GLN A 211 -7.53 -13.54 1.71
CA GLN A 211 -7.70 -13.29 3.13
C GLN A 211 -7.05 -14.38 4.00
N ALA A 212 -7.19 -15.64 3.63
CA ALA A 212 -6.59 -16.74 4.37
C ALA A 212 -5.05 -16.63 4.40
N GLU A 213 -4.44 -16.37 3.27
CA GLU A 213 -2.98 -16.26 3.16
C GLU A 213 -2.43 -15.00 3.87
N LEU A 214 -3.12 -13.87 3.76
CA LEU A 214 -2.74 -12.64 4.45
C LEU A 214 -2.88 -12.75 5.97
N LEU A 215 -3.92 -13.44 6.47
CA LEU A 215 -4.07 -13.72 7.90
C LEU A 215 -2.96 -14.66 8.38
N LYS A 216 -2.59 -15.66 7.58
CA LYS A 216 -1.46 -16.54 7.90
C LYS A 216 -0.15 -15.77 7.97
N ALA A 217 0.09 -14.86 7.04
CA ALA A 217 1.24 -13.95 7.10
C ALA A 217 1.23 -13.13 8.39
N LEU A 218 0.08 -12.56 8.78
CA LEU A 218 -0.03 -11.77 10.01
C LEU A 218 0.17 -12.61 11.28
N GLU A 219 -0.27 -13.87 11.28
CA GLU A 219 -0.02 -14.83 12.35
C GLU A 219 1.47 -15.13 12.51
N LEU A 220 2.18 -15.32 11.39
CA LEU A 220 3.61 -15.59 11.36
C LEU A 220 4.45 -14.38 11.79
N ASN A 221 4.04 -13.17 11.43
CA ASN A 221 4.70 -11.94 11.84
C ASN A 221 3.68 -10.86 12.24
N PRO A 222 3.21 -10.86 13.51
CA PRO A 222 2.22 -9.90 13.99
C PRO A 222 2.71 -8.44 14.01
N LYS A 223 4.02 -8.21 13.90
CA LYS A 223 4.61 -6.87 13.85
C LYS A 223 4.73 -6.31 12.43
N SER A 224 4.48 -7.12 11.41
CA SER A 224 4.51 -6.65 10.04
C SER A 224 3.28 -5.82 9.71
N ILE A 225 3.49 -4.62 9.21
CA ILE A 225 2.42 -3.72 8.76
C ILE A 225 1.86 -4.10 7.37
N SER A 226 2.63 -4.86 6.59
CA SER A 226 2.32 -5.13 5.17
C SER A 226 0.97 -5.81 4.92
N PRO A 227 0.48 -6.79 5.73
CA PRO A 227 -0.79 -7.44 5.47
C PRO A 227 -2.04 -6.60 5.80
N TYR A 228 -1.89 -5.51 6.57
CA TYR A 228 -3.04 -4.75 7.05
C TYR A 228 -3.82 -4.05 5.95
N TYR A 229 -3.12 -3.38 5.03
CA TYR A 229 -3.78 -2.68 3.92
C TYR A 229 -4.57 -3.62 3.00
N PRO A 230 -4.00 -4.70 2.44
CA PRO A 230 -4.78 -5.61 1.59
C PRO A 230 -5.91 -6.31 2.36
N LEU A 231 -5.75 -6.61 3.65
CA LEU A 231 -6.84 -7.13 4.47
C LEU A 231 -7.98 -6.12 4.64
N SER A 232 -7.67 -4.83 4.86
CA SER A 232 -8.70 -3.79 4.97
C SER A 232 -9.51 -3.66 3.68
N VAL A 233 -8.85 -3.71 2.52
CA VAL A 233 -9.52 -3.68 1.21
C VAL A 233 -10.50 -4.87 1.06
N ILE A 234 -10.10 -6.06 1.48
CA ILE A 234 -10.98 -7.25 1.45
C ILE A 234 -12.18 -7.04 2.38
N LEU A 235 -11.95 -6.66 3.63
CA LEU A 235 -13.00 -6.45 4.63
C LEU A 235 -13.98 -5.35 4.21
N PHE A 236 -13.47 -4.26 3.64
CA PHE A 236 -14.30 -3.20 3.07
C PHE A 236 -15.20 -3.72 1.96
N SER A 237 -14.65 -4.48 1.01
CA SER A 237 -15.43 -5.06 -0.10
C SER A 237 -16.53 -6.00 0.37
N GLN A 238 -16.30 -6.70 1.48
CA GLN A 238 -17.25 -7.59 2.15
C GLN A 238 -18.22 -6.85 3.09
N LYS A 239 -18.06 -5.51 3.25
CA LYS A 239 -18.82 -4.67 4.19
C LYS A 239 -18.67 -5.11 5.66
N ARG A 240 -17.56 -5.75 6.00
CA ARG A 240 -17.22 -6.17 7.35
C ARG A 240 -16.54 -5.02 8.12
N PHE A 241 -17.23 -3.89 8.16
CA PHE A 241 -16.69 -2.62 8.63
C PHE A 241 -16.19 -2.65 10.08
N ALA A 242 -16.85 -3.41 10.97
CA ALA A 242 -16.43 -3.51 12.37
C ALA A 242 -15.08 -4.24 12.52
N GLU A 243 -14.78 -5.18 11.64
CA GLU A 243 -13.51 -5.90 11.62
C GLU A 243 -12.42 -5.06 10.95
N GLU A 244 -12.79 -4.36 9.88
CA GLU A 244 -11.92 -3.42 9.18
C GLU A 244 -11.47 -2.29 10.12
N GLU A 245 -12.40 -1.68 10.88
CA GLU A 245 -12.10 -0.64 11.87
C GLU A 245 -11.05 -1.11 12.89
N ARG A 246 -11.25 -2.30 13.47
CA ARG A 246 -10.28 -2.86 14.44
C ARG A 246 -8.91 -3.08 13.83
N LEU A 247 -8.88 -3.63 12.62
CA LEU A 247 -7.65 -3.88 11.87
C LEU A 247 -6.89 -2.56 11.60
N LEU A 248 -7.60 -1.56 11.11
CA LEU A 248 -7.01 -0.26 10.76
C LEU A 248 -6.53 0.54 11.98
N LEU A 249 -7.28 0.46 13.11
CA LEU A 249 -6.84 1.08 14.37
C LEU A 249 -5.56 0.42 14.90
N GLN A 250 -5.42 -0.89 14.77
CA GLN A 250 -4.20 -1.60 15.12
C GLN A 250 -3.04 -1.15 14.23
N ALA A 251 -3.23 -1.09 12.91
CA ALA A 251 -2.22 -0.62 11.96
C ALA A 251 -1.78 0.82 12.24
N MET A 252 -2.73 1.71 12.52
CA MET A 252 -2.45 3.11 12.90
C MET A 252 -1.68 3.22 14.21
N GLY A 253 -1.90 2.30 15.16
CA GLY A 253 -1.11 2.21 16.40
C GLY A 253 0.34 1.81 16.17
N MET A 254 0.60 1.00 15.15
CA MET A 254 1.94 0.54 14.77
C MET A 254 2.69 1.57 13.91
N ASP A 255 1.98 2.25 13.03
CA ASP A 255 2.53 3.27 12.12
C ASP A 255 1.73 4.57 12.24
N LYS A 256 2.19 5.46 13.13
CA LYS A 256 1.53 6.74 13.44
C LYS A 256 1.67 7.79 12.34
N GLN A 257 2.62 7.61 11.41
CA GLN A 257 2.89 8.56 10.33
C GLN A 257 2.28 8.10 8.99
N GLY A 258 1.73 6.91 8.95
CA GLY A 258 1.10 6.35 7.76
C GLY A 258 -0.25 7.02 7.47
N TRP A 259 -0.31 7.92 6.48
CA TRP A 259 -1.54 8.58 6.05
C TRP A 259 -2.62 7.59 5.58
N GLN A 260 -2.24 6.41 5.12
CA GLN A 260 -3.15 5.39 4.60
C GLN A 260 -4.11 4.87 5.67
N TRP A 261 -3.71 4.80 6.93
CA TRP A 261 -4.54 4.23 7.99
C TRP A 261 -5.73 5.12 8.32
N PRO A 262 -5.57 6.41 8.63
CA PRO A 262 -6.72 7.29 8.81
C PRO A 262 -7.51 7.51 7.51
N PHE A 263 -6.88 7.44 6.34
CA PHE A 263 -7.58 7.49 5.05
C PHE A 263 -8.56 6.30 4.89
N GLU A 264 -8.12 5.06 5.15
CA GLU A 264 -8.99 3.89 5.05
C GLU A 264 -10.03 3.86 6.18
N LEU A 265 -9.70 4.34 7.39
CA LEU A 265 -10.70 4.54 8.46
C LEU A 265 -11.80 5.51 8.04
N ALA A 266 -11.45 6.62 7.41
CA ALA A 266 -12.44 7.56 6.88
C ALA A 266 -13.35 6.90 5.84
N ARG A 267 -12.80 6.10 4.95
CA ARG A 267 -13.59 5.31 3.98
C ARG A 267 -14.48 4.27 4.66
N CYS A 268 -13.95 3.56 5.64
CA CYS A 268 -14.68 2.59 6.43
C CYS A 268 -15.91 3.22 7.10
N TYR A 269 -15.73 4.35 7.78
CA TYR A 269 -16.84 5.08 8.42
C TYR A 269 -17.82 5.70 7.41
N ALA A 270 -17.33 6.20 6.27
CA ALA A 270 -18.20 6.64 5.18
C ALA A 270 -19.06 5.49 4.65
N GLY A 271 -18.48 4.30 4.50
CA GLY A 271 -19.18 3.08 4.12
C GLY A 271 -20.29 2.68 5.09
N GLN A 272 -20.14 3.01 6.36
CA GLN A 272 -21.13 2.82 7.43
C GLN A 272 -22.18 3.95 7.48
N GLY A 273 -21.97 5.07 6.76
CA GLY A 273 -22.76 6.28 6.86
C GLY A 273 -22.46 7.14 8.11
N SER A 274 -21.36 6.86 8.79
CA SER A 274 -20.89 7.61 9.98
C SER A 274 -20.04 8.80 9.55
N TRP A 275 -20.67 9.80 8.94
CA TRP A 275 -20.03 10.92 8.26
C TRP A 275 -19.15 11.77 9.16
N ASP A 276 -19.55 12.01 10.43
CA ASP A 276 -18.74 12.79 11.38
C ASP A 276 -17.40 12.14 11.67
N LYS A 277 -17.41 10.82 11.92
CA LYS A 277 -16.18 10.06 12.12
C LYS A 277 -15.36 9.99 10.83
N ALA A 278 -16.02 9.82 9.69
CA ALA A 278 -15.35 9.81 8.40
C ALA A 278 -14.61 11.13 8.15
N LEU A 279 -15.24 12.28 8.43
CA LEU A 279 -14.59 13.59 8.35
C LEU A 279 -13.44 13.74 9.33
N GLN A 280 -13.59 13.27 10.57
CA GLN A 280 -12.52 13.33 11.57
C GLN A 280 -11.26 12.61 11.09
N TYR A 281 -11.39 11.36 10.63
CA TYR A 281 -10.26 10.58 10.15
C TYR A 281 -9.76 11.05 8.77
N GLY A 282 -10.66 11.56 7.91
CA GLY A 282 -10.29 12.16 6.63
C GLY A 282 -9.39 13.39 6.83
N LYS A 283 -9.72 14.28 7.76
CA LYS A 283 -8.88 15.43 8.15
C LYS A 283 -7.51 14.96 8.67
N LEU A 284 -7.52 13.97 9.56
CA LEU A 284 -6.27 13.40 10.08
C LEU A 284 -5.37 12.87 8.97
N ALA A 285 -5.93 12.15 8.00
CA ALA A 285 -5.16 11.66 6.84
C ALA A 285 -4.61 12.80 5.98
N HIS A 286 -5.43 13.84 5.79
CA HIS A 286 -5.09 15.01 4.96
C HIS A 286 -3.98 15.89 5.57
N GLU A 287 -3.93 15.98 6.89
CA GLU A 287 -2.95 16.77 7.63
C GLU A 287 -1.57 16.11 7.75
N LEU A 288 -1.46 14.83 7.47
CA LEU A 288 -0.18 14.13 7.55
C LEU A 288 0.78 14.59 6.42
N PRO A 289 2.07 14.82 6.72
CA PRO A 289 3.03 15.39 5.75
C PRO A 289 3.20 14.57 4.47
N SER A 290 2.96 13.26 4.54
CA SER A 290 3.07 12.33 3.41
C SER A 290 1.75 12.09 2.66
N ALA A 291 0.70 12.86 2.99
CA ALA A 291 -0.61 12.69 2.37
C ALA A 291 -0.56 12.98 0.87
N PRO A 292 -0.97 12.05 0.01
CA PRO A 292 -0.99 12.27 -1.43
C PRO A 292 -2.18 13.13 -1.86
N SER A 293 -2.13 13.68 -3.08
CA SER A 293 -3.21 14.48 -3.67
C SER A 293 -4.59 13.81 -3.61
N LYS A 294 -4.66 12.49 -3.63
CA LYS A 294 -5.92 11.74 -3.53
C LYS A 294 -6.68 11.93 -2.21
N THR A 295 -6.02 12.43 -1.15
CA THR A 295 -6.72 12.80 0.09
C THR A 295 -7.71 13.93 -0.13
N HIS A 296 -7.43 14.86 -1.03
CA HIS A 296 -8.37 15.90 -1.46
C HIS A 296 -9.64 15.32 -2.09
N LEU A 297 -9.52 14.23 -2.87
CA LEU A 297 -10.70 13.56 -3.42
C LEU A 297 -11.58 12.93 -2.34
N LEU A 298 -10.95 12.31 -1.35
CA LEU A 298 -11.68 11.78 -0.19
C LEU A 298 -12.39 12.91 0.56
N MET A 299 -11.68 14.01 0.86
CA MET A 299 -12.25 15.14 1.57
C MET A 299 -13.41 15.78 0.80
N ALA A 300 -13.28 15.92 -0.52
CA ALA A 300 -14.35 16.41 -1.37
C ALA A 300 -15.62 15.53 -1.32
N ASP A 301 -15.44 14.20 -1.33
CA ASP A 301 -16.55 13.27 -1.19
C ASP A 301 -17.22 13.38 0.18
N LEU A 302 -16.42 13.44 1.25
CA LEU A 302 -16.92 13.58 2.62
C LEU A 302 -17.68 14.90 2.82
N TYR A 303 -17.14 16.03 2.37
CA TYR A 303 -17.81 17.33 2.48
C TYR A 303 -19.08 17.38 1.63
N SER A 304 -19.07 16.82 0.43
CA SER A 304 -20.27 16.72 -0.41
C SER A 304 -21.39 15.92 0.27
N ASN A 305 -21.04 14.81 0.96
CA ASN A 305 -22.01 14.00 1.67
C ASN A 305 -22.53 14.62 2.98
N THR A 306 -21.78 15.54 3.56
CA THR A 306 -22.21 16.31 4.76
C THR A 306 -22.90 17.62 4.40
N GLY A 307 -22.99 17.97 3.11
CA GLY A 307 -23.69 19.15 2.62
C GLY A 307 -22.82 20.41 2.52
N ASP A 308 -21.54 20.33 2.86
CA ASP A 308 -20.59 21.44 2.69
C ASP A 308 -20.04 21.45 1.25
N THR A 309 -20.92 21.85 0.32
CA THR A 309 -20.61 21.92 -1.11
C THR A 309 -19.46 22.87 -1.42
N GLU A 310 -19.34 23.96 -0.66
CA GLU A 310 -18.29 24.95 -0.89
C GLU A 310 -16.90 24.38 -0.62
N THR A 311 -16.73 23.69 0.50
CA THR A 311 -15.47 23.05 0.84
C THR A 311 -15.18 21.86 -0.11
N ALA A 312 -16.21 21.09 -0.51
CA ALA A 312 -16.05 20.03 -1.48
C ALA A 312 -15.51 20.52 -2.83
N VAL A 313 -16.00 21.68 -3.30
CA VAL A 313 -15.50 22.32 -4.54
C VAL A 313 -14.03 22.71 -4.38
N ARG A 314 -13.66 23.35 -3.28
CA ARG A 314 -12.25 23.74 -3.02
C ARG A 314 -11.32 22.55 -3.01
N GLU A 315 -11.71 21.47 -2.37
CA GLU A 315 -10.91 20.23 -2.34
C GLU A 315 -10.72 19.61 -3.73
N LEU A 316 -11.75 19.61 -4.58
CA LEU A 316 -11.62 19.14 -5.97
C LEU A 316 -10.73 20.04 -6.81
N GLU A 317 -10.83 21.36 -6.65
CA GLU A 317 -9.97 22.32 -7.34
C GLU A 317 -8.51 22.13 -6.98
N GLU A 318 -8.25 21.91 -5.69
CA GLU A 318 -6.90 21.67 -5.17
C GLU A 318 -6.33 20.34 -5.70
N PHE A 319 -7.14 19.27 -5.74
CA PHE A 319 -6.74 18.02 -6.37
C PHE A 319 -6.32 18.22 -7.84
N VAL A 320 -7.15 18.92 -8.62
CA VAL A 320 -6.87 19.19 -10.04
C VAL A 320 -5.61 20.01 -10.22
N ARG A 321 -5.33 20.93 -9.31
CA ARG A 321 -4.15 21.79 -9.31
C ARG A 321 -2.87 21.01 -8.98
N LEU A 322 -2.92 20.15 -7.95
CA LEU A 322 -1.76 19.42 -7.44
C LEU A 322 -1.32 18.26 -8.34
N ASP A 323 -2.28 17.58 -8.97
CA ASP A 323 -2.01 16.38 -9.75
C ASP A 323 -2.78 16.36 -11.09
N PRO A 324 -2.44 17.29 -12.02
CA PRO A 324 -3.20 17.49 -13.26
C PRO A 324 -3.14 16.31 -14.25
N GLN A 325 -2.22 15.37 -14.04
CA GLN A 325 -2.07 14.16 -14.86
C GLN A 325 -2.73 12.92 -14.22
N ASN A 326 -3.36 13.08 -13.06
CA ASN A 326 -3.99 11.97 -12.38
C ASN A 326 -5.14 11.38 -13.23
N PRO A 327 -5.26 10.04 -13.31
CA PRO A 327 -6.35 9.38 -14.05
C PRO A 327 -7.76 9.79 -13.59
N TYR A 328 -7.91 10.33 -12.40
CA TYR A 328 -9.20 10.79 -11.85
C TYR A 328 -9.58 12.22 -12.22
N ILE A 329 -8.72 12.97 -12.89
CA ILE A 329 -8.99 14.37 -13.29
C ILE A 329 -10.32 14.51 -14.08
N PRO A 330 -10.66 13.65 -15.06
CA PRO A 330 -11.94 13.78 -15.78
C PRO A 330 -13.14 13.70 -14.82
N ARG A 331 -13.08 12.80 -13.85
CA ARG A 331 -14.14 12.64 -12.83
C ARG A 331 -14.20 13.81 -11.86
N ALA A 332 -13.06 14.29 -11.40
CA ALA A 332 -12.99 15.45 -10.51
C ALA A 332 -13.61 16.69 -11.19
N ARG A 333 -13.32 16.93 -12.48
CA ARG A 333 -13.93 18.02 -13.26
C ARG A 333 -15.44 17.84 -13.42
N GLN A 334 -15.90 16.64 -13.71
CA GLN A 334 -17.34 16.37 -13.80
C GLN A 334 -18.05 16.61 -12.46
N ALA A 335 -17.41 16.23 -11.34
CA ALA A 335 -17.94 16.50 -10.00
C ALA A 335 -17.98 18.01 -9.71
N LEU A 336 -16.95 18.77 -10.09
CA LEU A 336 -16.90 20.21 -9.97
C LEU A 336 -18.04 20.90 -10.73
N GLU A 337 -18.26 20.51 -11.99
CA GLU A 337 -19.37 21.05 -12.80
C GLU A 337 -20.70 20.79 -12.08
N ARG A 338 -20.96 19.56 -11.68
CA ARG A 338 -22.20 19.20 -10.99
C ARG A 338 -22.42 20.01 -9.71
N LEU A 339 -21.41 20.12 -8.84
CA LEU A 339 -21.53 20.84 -7.56
C LEU A 339 -21.70 22.34 -7.76
N ARG A 340 -21.17 22.91 -8.84
CA ARG A 340 -21.38 24.33 -9.20
C ARG A 340 -22.79 24.59 -9.72
N PHE A 341 -23.39 23.65 -10.48
CA PHE A 341 -24.77 23.76 -10.97
C PHE A 341 -25.81 23.52 -9.86
N GLU A 342 -25.48 22.77 -8.81
CA GLU A 342 -26.38 22.51 -7.68
C GLU A 342 -26.35 23.65 -6.63
N ARG A 343 -25.56 24.72 -6.82
CA ARG A 343 -25.62 25.94 -6.00
C ARG A 343 -26.88 26.73 -6.37
N PRO A 344 -27.89 26.88 -5.50
CA PRO A 344 -28.86 27.93 -5.66
C PRO A 344 -28.13 29.27 -5.39
N ASP A 345 -28.31 30.23 -6.31
CA ASP A 345 -27.91 31.63 -6.12
C ASP A 345 -28.52 32.25 -4.85
#